data_9c8cacf127911fb63fa2385f9e877f9d
#
_entry.id   9c8cacf127911fb63fa2385f9e877f9d
#
_cell.length_a   1.000
_cell.length_b   1.000
_cell.length_c   1.000
_cell.angle_alpha   90.00
_cell.angle_beta   90.00
_cell.angle_gamma   90.00
#
_symmetry.space_group_name_H-M   'P 1'
#
loop_
_entity.id
_entity.type
_entity.pdbx_description
1 polymer ?
#
loop_
_entity_poly.entity_id
_entity_poly.type
_entity_poly.pdbx_seq_one_letter_code
_entity_poly.pdbx_strand_id
1 'polypeptide(L)'
;MKLIALILAAGVARAAVNGACSVNGTPGVCLPTASCSSGGGKSTAGFCPNDPADVRCCTKTACGSGGNCRFTSACSTGNIASGLCPGPTDFKCCLPAASGGGGCPPTINAATQSLIKEFEGFVAKPAPDPIGLPTVGYGHLCQTKSCSEVGFAFPLTQAQATTIMLRDSTTFTKCLRSAIKVKLNANQFGALTSWAYNVGCGNAGGSSLISRLNAGEAPNTVASQELPKWNKAGGAVLAGLTRRRAAEVTLFKTATSTGAIPC
;
A
#
# COMPACT_ATOMS: atom_id res chain seq x y z
N MET A 1 56.45 -26.18 -27.68
CA MET A 1 55.47 -25.23 -27.09
C MET A 1 54.10 -25.64 -27.59
N LYS A 2 53.24 -26.21 -26.71
CA LYS A 2 51.86 -26.57 -26.99
C LYS A 2 50.97 -25.45 -26.44
N LEU A 3 50.29 -24.71 -27.35
CA LEU A 3 49.23 -23.77 -26.96
C LEU A 3 48.00 -24.56 -26.50
N ILE A 4 47.62 -24.40 -25.26
CA ILE A 4 46.32 -24.85 -24.76
C ILE A 4 45.34 -23.71 -24.98
N ALA A 5 44.42 -23.93 -25.90
CA ALA A 5 43.29 -23.02 -26.12
C ALA A 5 42.26 -23.20 -24.97
N LEU A 6 42.12 -22.19 -24.11
CA LEU A 6 41.05 -22.15 -23.11
C LEU A 6 39.73 -21.79 -23.81
N ILE A 7 38.84 -22.76 -23.98
CA ILE A 7 37.47 -22.54 -24.44
C ILE A 7 36.69 -22.01 -23.21
N LEU A 8 36.44 -20.71 -23.18
CA LEU A 8 35.43 -20.14 -22.27
C LEU A 8 34.05 -20.59 -22.72
N ALA A 9 33.48 -21.56 -22.04
CA ALA A 9 32.07 -21.87 -22.17
C ALA A 9 31.26 -20.71 -21.58
N ALA A 10 30.71 -19.85 -22.44
CA ALA A 10 29.69 -18.90 -22.04
C ALA A 10 28.45 -19.69 -21.61
N GLY A 11 28.25 -19.82 -20.31
CA GLY A 11 27.06 -20.41 -19.75
C GLY A 11 25.86 -19.57 -20.16
N VAL A 12 25.05 -20.06 -21.10
CA VAL A 12 23.72 -19.50 -21.38
C VAL A 12 22.86 -19.68 -20.13
N ALA A 13 22.60 -18.59 -19.44
CA ALA A 13 21.64 -18.59 -18.34
C ALA A 13 20.27 -19.03 -18.90
N ARG A 14 19.81 -20.20 -18.47
CA ARG A 14 18.49 -20.72 -18.84
C ARG A 14 17.46 -19.89 -18.07
N ALA A 15 16.60 -19.18 -18.80
CA ALA A 15 15.39 -18.65 -18.20
C ALA A 15 14.52 -19.87 -17.83
N ALA A 16 14.18 -20.00 -16.56
CA ALA A 16 13.25 -21.00 -16.05
C ALA A 16 11.96 -20.28 -15.63
N VAL A 17 10.85 -21.02 -15.53
CA VAL A 17 9.63 -20.51 -14.89
C VAL A 17 10.02 -19.80 -13.58
N ASN A 18 9.50 -18.58 -13.37
CA ASN A 18 9.93 -17.62 -12.34
C ASN A 18 11.33 -16.98 -12.56
N GLY A 19 12.00 -17.28 -13.66
CA GLY A 19 13.25 -16.62 -14.04
C GLY A 19 13.04 -15.19 -14.52
N ALA A 20 14.11 -14.39 -14.45
CA ALA A 20 14.09 -13.01 -14.91
C ALA A 20 14.03 -12.93 -16.44
N CYS A 21 13.24 -12.00 -16.96
CA CYS A 21 13.19 -11.63 -18.36
C CYS A 21 13.07 -10.11 -18.52
N SER A 22 13.19 -9.62 -19.75
CA SER A 22 13.02 -8.19 -20.04
C SER A 22 12.41 -7.99 -21.41
N VAL A 23 11.47 -7.08 -21.54
CA VAL A 23 10.84 -6.68 -22.80
C VAL A 23 11.14 -5.21 -23.04
N ASN A 24 11.95 -4.91 -24.06
CA ASN A 24 12.36 -3.54 -24.38
C ASN A 24 12.89 -2.75 -23.15
N GLY A 25 13.73 -3.39 -22.35
CA GLY A 25 14.27 -2.80 -21.10
C GLY A 25 13.32 -2.80 -19.91
N THR A 26 12.07 -3.21 -20.08
CA THR A 26 11.12 -3.36 -18.97
C THR A 26 11.36 -4.69 -18.26
N PRO A 27 11.71 -4.69 -16.95
CA PRO A 27 11.88 -5.92 -16.18
C PRO A 27 10.60 -6.76 -16.15
N GLY A 28 10.77 -8.07 -16.22
CA GLY A 28 9.69 -9.05 -16.19
C GLY A 28 10.12 -10.35 -15.53
N VAL A 29 9.19 -11.27 -15.44
CA VAL A 29 9.36 -12.63 -14.92
C VAL A 29 8.69 -13.63 -15.84
N CYS A 30 9.32 -14.77 -16.10
CA CYS A 30 8.77 -15.83 -16.93
C CYS A 30 7.64 -16.56 -16.20
N LEU A 31 6.40 -16.40 -16.69
CA LEU A 31 5.21 -16.97 -16.07
C LEU A 31 4.27 -17.59 -17.10
N PRO A 32 3.47 -18.60 -16.72
CA PRO A 32 2.29 -18.99 -17.47
C PRO A 32 1.41 -17.77 -17.76
N THR A 33 0.87 -17.68 -18.98
CA THR A 33 0.06 -16.52 -19.42
C THR A 33 -1.13 -16.26 -18.52
N ALA A 34 -1.77 -17.31 -18.01
CA ALA A 34 -2.89 -17.21 -17.06
C ALA A 34 -2.46 -16.54 -15.74
N SER A 35 -1.30 -16.94 -15.18
CA SER A 35 -0.76 -16.35 -13.94
C SER A 35 -0.36 -14.89 -14.12
N CYS A 36 0.16 -14.53 -15.28
CA CYS A 36 0.48 -13.15 -15.62
C CYS A 36 -0.78 -12.28 -15.69
N SER A 37 -1.81 -12.75 -16.38
CA SER A 37 -3.07 -12.01 -16.55
C SER A 37 -3.82 -11.84 -15.24
N SER A 38 -3.89 -12.88 -14.40
CA SER A 38 -4.53 -12.79 -13.09
C SER A 38 -3.85 -11.80 -12.15
N GLY A 39 -2.53 -11.60 -12.30
CA GLY A 39 -1.76 -10.60 -11.57
C GLY A 39 -1.78 -9.21 -12.20
N GLY A 40 -2.56 -9.00 -13.28
CA GLY A 40 -2.64 -7.72 -13.99
C GLY A 40 -1.38 -7.36 -14.78
N GLY A 41 -0.61 -8.36 -15.20
CA GLY A 41 0.57 -8.20 -16.05
C GLY A 41 0.25 -8.35 -17.54
N LYS A 42 1.22 -7.97 -18.37
CA LYS A 42 1.20 -8.16 -19.83
C LYS A 42 2.19 -9.26 -20.23
N SER A 43 1.70 -10.30 -20.91
CA SER A 43 2.52 -11.41 -21.42
C SER A 43 3.07 -11.09 -22.79
N THR A 44 4.40 -11.27 -23.00
CA THR A 44 5.06 -11.10 -24.29
C THR A 44 5.84 -12.37 -24.64
N ALA A 45 5.59 -12.93 -25.82
CA ALA A 45 6.26 -14.13 -26.31
C ALA A 45 7.71 -13.85 -26.73
N GLY A 46 8.56 -14.89 -26.75
CA GLY A 46 9.93 -14.83 -27.27
C GLY A 46 11.00 -14.36 -26.30
N PHE A 47 10.64 -14.04 -25.03
CA PHE A 47 11.58 -13.54 -24.02
C PHE A 47 11.84 -14.54 -22.87
N CYS A 48 11.28 -15.74 -22.95
CA CYS A 48 11.52 -16.86 -22.03
C CYS A 48 12.00 -18.08 -22.85
N PRO A 49 13.25 -18.07 -23.31
CA PRO A 49 13.77 -19.14 -24.13
C PRO A 49 13.86 -20.44 -23.32
N ASN A 50 13.54 -21.56 -23.96
CA ASN A 50 13.54 -22.92 -23.38
C ASN A 50 12.39 -23.23 -22.41
N ASP A 51 11.42 -22.33 -22.27
CA ASP A 51 10.17 -22.59 -21.53
C ASP A 51 9.05 -23.03 -22.50
N PRO A 52 7.99 -23.72 -21.99
CA PRO A 52 6.80 -24.03 -22.78
C PRO A 52 6.17 -22.78 -23.44
N ALA A 53 5.45 -22.96 -24.55
CA ALA A 53 4.91 -21.84 -25.34
C ALA A 53 3.89 -20.97 -24.57
N ASP A 54 3.29 -21.48 -23.53
CA ASP A 54 2.38 -20.76 -22.61
C ASP A 54 3.12 -19.97 -21.53
N VAL A 55 4.42 -20.20 -21.32
CA VAL A 55 5.28 -19.42 -20.42
C VAL A 55 5.90 -18.26 -21.22
N ARG A 56 5.58 -17.06 -20.79
CA ARG A 56 6.00 -15.84 -21.47
C ARG A 56 6.55 -14.82 -20.49
N CYS A 57 7.28 -13.84 -20.99
CA CYS A 57 7.75 -12.74 -20.16
C CYS A 57 6.57 -11.88 -19.73
N CYS A 58 6.30 -11.92 -18.43
CA CYS A 58 5.27 -11.12 -17.79
C CYS A 58 5.85 -9.81 -17.28
N THR A 59 5.42 -8.70 -17.83
CA THR A 59 5.81 -7.36 -17.39
C THR A 59 4.63 -6.65 -16.76
N LYS A 60 4.88 -5.85 -15.72
CA LYS A 60 3.89 -4.96 -15.11
C LYS A 60 4.57 -3.64 -14.77
N THR A 61 4.31 -2.63 -15.57
CA THR A 61 4.97 -1.33 -15.52
C THR A 61 4.42 -0.40 -14.46
N ALA A 62 3.23 -0.70 -13.92
CA ALA A 62 2.59 0.10 -12.88
C ALA A 62 2.16 -0.78 -11.72
N CYS A 63 2.63 -0.45 -10.52
CA CYS A 63 2.23 -1.08 -9.28
C CYS A 63 2.36 -0.07 -8.12
N GLY A 64 1.41 -0.12 -7.18
CA GLY A 64 1.41 0.82 -6.06
C GLY A 64 1.46 2.29 -6.52
N SER A 65 2.08 3.13 -5.73
CA SER A 65 2.20 4.57 -6.00
C SER A 65 3.42 4.87 -6.89
N GLY A 66 3.28 4.67 -8.19
CA GLY A 66 4.34 5.00 -9.17
C GLY A 66 5.49 4.00 -9.23
N GLY A 67 5.32 2.80 -8.68
CA GLY A 67 6.29 1.71 -8.76
C GLY A 67 6.16 0.89 -10.03
N ASN A 68 7.11 0.00 -10.24
CA ASN A 68 7.08 -1.03 -11.28
C ASN A 68 7.53 -2.39 -10.71
N CYS A 69 7.02 -3.47 -11.30
CA CYS A 69 7.36 -4.81 -10.86
C CYS A 69 8.76 -5.22 -11.35
N ARG A 70 9.59 -5.69 -10.42
CA ARG A 70 10.94 -6.23 -10.69
C ARG A 70 11.40 -7.15 -9.56
N PHE A 71 12.46 -7.87 -9.77
CA PHE A 71 13.11 -8.63 -8.69
C PHE A 71 13.63 -7.69 -7.62
N THR A 72 13.53 -8.11 -6.37
CA THR A 72 13.94 -7.29 -5.20
C THR A 72 15.41 -6.91 -5.25
N SER A 73 16.26 -7.78 -5.80
CA SER A 73 17.69 -7.53 -6.06
C SER A 73 17.94 -6.38 -7.06
N ALA A 74 16.98 -6.10 -7.94
CA ALA A 74 17.06 -5.03 -8.93
C ALA A 74 16.31 -3.74 -8.49
N CYS A 75 15.77 -3.70 -7.28
CA CYS A 75 15.12 -2.51 -6.72
C CYS A 75 16.16 -1.60 -6.07
N SER A 76 16.70 -0.66 -6.84
CA SER A 76 17.76 0.27 -6.39
C SER A 76 17.31 1.19 -5.25
N THR A 77 16.00 1.41 -5.10
CA THR A 77 15.45 2.26 -4.03
C THR A 77 15.32 1.53 -2.69
N GLY A 78 15.34 0.19 -2.69
CA GLY A 78 15.03 -0.62 -1.52
C GLY A 78 13.58 -0.50 -1.01
N ASN A 79 12.76 0.37 -1.62
CA ASN A 79 11.37 0.59 -1.22
C ASN A 79 10.48 -0.44 -1.94
N ILE A 80 10.08 -1.48 -1.23
CA ILE A 80 9.43 -2.67 -1.79
C ILE A 80 8.04 -2.85 -1.20
N ALA A 81 7.03 -3.01 -2.08
CA ALA A 81 5.68 -3.43 -1.71
C ALA A 81 5.39 -4.86 -2.21
N SER A 82 4.87 -5.70 -1.32
CA SER A 82 4.51 -7.09 -1.62
C SER A 82 3.08 -7.22 -2.14
N GLY A 83 2.80 -8.29 -2.88
CA GLY A 83 1.44 -8.66 -3.31
C GLY A 83 0.87 -7.83 -4.47
N LEU A 84 1.66 -6.96 -5.08
CA LEU A 84 1.23 -6.09 -6.18
C LEU A 84 1.73 -6.56 -7.56
N CYS A 85 2.60 -7.56 -7.58
CA CYS A 85 3.21 -8.10 -8.80
C CYS A 85 2.90 -9.59 -8.95
N PRO A 86 2.66 -10.09 -10.17
CA PRO A 86 2.54 -11.53 -10.42
C PRO A 86 3.90 -12.21 -10.29
N GLY A 87 3.91 -13.47 -9.87
CA GLY A 87 5.11 -14.30 -9.86
C GLY A 87 5.64 -14.64 -8.46
N PRO A 88 6.94 -14.98 -8.36
CA PRO A 88 7.55 -15.47 -7.13
C PRO A 88 7.65 -14.37 -6.05
N THR A 89 7.93 -14.80 -4.82
CA THR A 89 7.94 -13.92 -3.64
C THR A 89 9.00 -12.82 -3.68
N ASP A 90 10.01 -12.94 -4.51
CA ASP A 90 11.09 -11.97 -4.74
C ASP A 90 10.87 -11.07 -5.97
N PHE A 91 9.81 -11.30 -6.77
CA PHE A 91 9.37 -10.39 -7.82
C PHE A 91 8.28 -9.45 -7.27
N LYS A 92 8.67 -8.24 -6.91
CA LYS A 92 7.83 -7.30 -6.14
C LYS A 92 7.74 -5.93 -6.79
N CYS A 93 6.81 -5.15 -6.29
CA CYS A 93 6.69 -3.74 -6.66
C CYS A 93 7.83 -2.94 -6.05
N CYS A 94 8.73 -2.46 -6.90
CA CYS A 94 9.75 -1.50 -6.54
C CYS A 94 9.16 -0.10 -6.66
N LEU A 95 8.95 0.53 -5.56
CA LEU A 95 8.46 1.90 -5.47
C LEU A 95 9.62 2.89 -5.69
N PRO A 96 9.35 4.11 -6.13
CA PRO A 96 10.35 5.17 -6.15
C PRO A 96 11.05 5.28 -4.79
N ALA A 97 12.29 5.74 -4.78
CA ALA A 97 12.95 6.09 -3.53
C ALA A 97 12.02 7.01 -2.75
N ALA A 98 11.89 6.79 -1.46
CA ALA A 98 11.30 7.79 -0.59
C ALA A 98 12.15 9.05 -0.77
N SER A 99 11.63 10.00 -1.54
CA SER A 99 12.39 11.15 -1.98
C SER A 99 12.91 11.89 -0.74
N GLY A 100 14.20 11.82 -0.51
CA GLY A 100 14.92 12.68 0.45
C GLY A 100 14.99 14.12 -0.06
N GLY A 101 13.97 14.59 -0.71
CA GLY A 101 13.81 15.93 -1.25
C GLY A 101 12.34 16.33 -1.12
N GLY A 102 12.01 17.13 -0.11
CA GLY A 102 10.89 18.08 -0.06
C GLY A 102 9.46 17.64 -0.34
N GLY A 103 9.16 16.40 -0.70
CA GLY A 103 7.81 15.92 -0.99
C GLY A 103 7.32 14.90 0.05
N CYS A 104 6.06 15.03 0.46
CA CYS A 104 5.43 14.09 1.37
C CYS A 104 5.41 12.67 0.81
N PRO A 105 5.68 11.63 1.62
CA PRO A 105 5.42 10.25 1.22
C PRO A 105 3.97 10.16 0.73
N PRO A 106 3.73 9.65 -0.50
CA PRO A 106 2.37 9.59 -1.04
C PRO A 106 1.47 8.61 -0.27
N THR A 107 2.05 7.71 0.51
CA THR A 107 1.36 6.62 1.18
C THR A 107 1.65 6.59 2.68
N ILE A 108 0.71 6.04 3.43
CA ILE A 108 0.87 5.68 4.83
C ILE A 108 1.87 4.53 5.00
N ASN A 109 2.60 4.52 6.12
CA ASN A 109 3.58 3.47 6.41
C ASN A 109 2.93 2.11 6.73
N ALA A 110 3.74 1.05 6.78
CA ALA A 110 3.26 -0.31 7.01
C ALA A 110 2.51 -0.46 8.36
N ALA A 111 2.96 0.21 9.41
CA ALA A 111 2.29 0.18 10.72
C ALA A 111 0.87 0.75 10.64
N THR A 112 0.70 1.86 9.94
CA THR A 112 -0.63 2.45 9.68
C THR A 112 -1.50 1.54 8.83
N GLN A 113 -0.94 0.92 7.78
CA GLN A 113 -1.68 -0.03 6.95
C GLN A 113 -2.20 -1.22 7.79
N SER A 114 -1.36 -1.78 8.65
CA SER A 114 -1.75 -2.87 9.55
C SER A 114 -2.87 -2.45 10.50
N LEU A 115 -2.77 -1.25 11.07
CA LEU A 115 -3.77 -0.70 11.97
C LEU A 115 -5.14 -0.54 11.28
N ILE A 116 -5.17 0.05 10.08
CA ILE A 116 -6.43 0.21 9.32
C ILE A 116 -7.03 -1.17 9.00
N LYS A 117 -6.22 -2.10 8.49
CA LYS A 117 -6.68 -3.45 8.15
C LYS A 117 -7.27 -4.20 9.34
N GLU A 118 -6.68 -4.04 10.53
CA GLU A 118 -7.16 -4.67 11.77
C GLU A 118 -8.57 -4.20 12.12
N PHE A 119 -8.84 -2.90 12.00
CA PHE A 119 -10.12 -2.33 12.44
C PHE A 119 -11.20 -2.32 11.36
N GLU A 120 -10.85 -2.27 10.09
CA GLU A 120 -11.85 -2.34 9.01
C GLU A 120 -12.24 -3.79 8.67
N GLY A 121 -11.33 -4.76 8.87
CA GLY A 121 -11.54 -6.13 8.44
C GLY A 121 -11.50 -6.30 6.91
N PHE A 122 -11.41 -7.54 6.46
CA PHE A 122 -11.33 -7.86 5.03
C PHE A 122 -12.67 -8.37 4.50
N VAL A 123 -13.21 -7.70 3.50
CA VAL A 123 -14.43 -8.09 2.79
C VAL A 123 -14.08 -8.37 1.32
N ALA A 124 -14.18 -9.64 0.90
CA ALA A 124 -13.76 -10.07 -0.44
C ALA A 124 -14.74 -9.72 -1.56
N LYS A 125 -16.02 -9.56 -1.25
CA LYS A 125 -17.09 -9.22 -2.20
C LYS A 125 -17.93 -8.09 -1.62
N PRO A 126 -18.56 -7.24 -2.46
CA PRO A 126 -19.45 -6.22 -1.95
C PRO A 126 -20.50 -6.79 -1.00
N ALA A 127 -20.55 -6.25 0.21
CA ALA A 127 -21.49 -6.64 1.25
C ALA A 127 -22.01 -5.37 1.95
N PRO A 128 -23.27 -5.35 2.41
CA PRO A 128 -23.79 -4.21 3.15
C PRO A 128 -23.01 -4.05 4.47
N ASP A 129 -22.67 -2.82 4.81
CA ASP A 129 -22.17 -2.47 6.11
C ASP A 129 -23.30 -2.44 7.17
N PRO A 130 -23.04 -2.11 8.44
CA PRO A 130 -24.07 -2.06 9.48
C PRO A 130 -25.24 -1.09 9.21
N ILE A 131 -25.08 -0.14 8.30
CA ILE A 131 -26.13 0.81 7.89
C ILE A 131 -26.69 0.51 6.48
N GLY A 132 -26.29 -0.63 5.89
CA GLY A 132 -26.83 -1.13 4.63
C GLY A 132 -26.14 -0.61 3.36
N LEU A 133 -25.02 0.11 3.48
CA LEU A 133 -24.23 0.57 2.33
C LEU A 133 -23.27 -0.53 1.85
N PRO A 134 -23.12 -0.77 0.54
CA PRO A 134 -22.21 -1.76 0.02
C PRO A 134 -20.77 -1.34 0.27
N THR A 135 -20.00 -2.21 0.94
CA THR A 135 -18.57 -2.02 1.23
C THR A 135 -17.76 -3.23 0.77
N VAL A 136 -16.48 -3.02 0.46
CA VAL A 136 -15.56 -4.07 0.03
C VAL A 136 -14.12 -3.76 0.46
N GLY A 137 -13.27 -4.77 0.44
CA GLY A 137 -11.85 -4.60 0.76
C GLY A 137 -11.63 -4.32 2.25
N TYR A 138 -10.96 -3.23 2.56
CA TYR A 138 -10.74 -2.71 3.90
C TYR A 138 -11.49 -1.38 4.08
N GLY A 139 -12.82 -1.46 4.12
CA GLY A 139 -13.69 -0.31 4.38
C GLY A 139 -13.93 0.60 3.16
N HIS A 140 -13.70 0.14 1.93
CA HIS A 140 -14.07 0.91 0.74
C HIS A 140 -15.59 0.96 0.60
N LEU A 141 -16.15 2.16 0.68
CA LEU A 141 -17.57 2.40 0.41
C LEU A 141 -17.80 2.43 -1.10
N CYS A 142 -18.59 1.48 -1.61
CA CYS A 142 -18.88 1.38 -3.04
C CYS A 142 -19.72 2.55 -3.53
N GLN A 143 -19.34 3.10 -4.68
CA GLN A 143 -20.12 4.16 -5.35
C GLN A 143 -21.31 3.58 -6.12
N THR A 144 -21.21 2.33 -6.53
CA THR A 144 -22.26 1.58 -7.23
C THR A 144 -22.55 0.28 -6.49
N LYS A 145 -23.74 -0.31 -6.69
CA LYS A 145 -24.09 -1.61 -6.09
C LYS A 145 -23.12 -2.73 -6.45
N SER A 146 -22.49 -2.66 -7.62
CA SER A 146 -21.51 -3.64 -8.10
C SER A 146 -20.08 -3.34 -7.69
N CYS A 147 -19.78 -2.19 -7.09
CA CYS A 147 -18.42 -1.73 -6.79
C CYS A 147 -17.48 -1.75 -8.01
N SER A 148 -17.98 -1.50 -9.21
CA SER A 148 -17.17 -1.57 -10.45
C SER A 148 -16.02 -0.57 -10.49
N GLU A 149 -16.12 0.53 -9.73
CA GLU A 149 -15.10 1.58 -9.59
C GLU A 149 -13.80 1.10 -8.94
N VAL A 150 -13.80 -0.02 -8.24
CA VAL A 150 -12.57 -0.56 -7.63
C VAL A 150 -11.57 -1.09 -8.67
N GLY A 151 -12.07 -1.47 -9.87
CA GLY A 151 -11.23 -1.89 -10.99
C GLY A 151 -10.64 -3.31 -10.87
N PHE A 152 -11.21 -4.16 -10.03
CA PHE A 152 -10.82 -5.56 -9.85
C PHE A 152 -12.04 -6.48 -9.93
N ALA A 153 -11.83 -7.71 -10.41
CA ALA A 153 -12.84 -8.75 -10.35
C ALA A 153 -13.01 -9.29 -8.90
N PHE A 154 -14.23 -9.70 -8.56
CA PHE A 154 -14.51 -10.33 -7.27
C PHE A 154 -14.43 -11.86 -7.34
N PRO A 155 -14.01 -12.54 -6.26
CA PRO A 155 -13.62 -11.99 -4.97
C PRO A 155 -12.26 -11.29 -5.01
N LEU A 156 -12.11 -10.21 -4.23
CA LEU A 156 -10.82 -9.54 -4.07
C LEU A 156 -9.84 -10.44 -3.31
N THR A 157 -8.57 -10.35 -3.67
CA THR A 157 -7.47 -10.77 -2.81
C THR A 157 -7.15 -9.69 -1.78
N GLN A 158 -6.52 -10.04 -0.66
CA GLN A 158 -6.06 -9.06 0.34
C GLN A 158 -5.08 -8.02 -0.25
N ALA A 159 -4.29 -8.41 -1.25
CA ALA A 159 -3.39 -7.50 -1.95
C ALA A 159 -4.15 -6.44 -2.76
N GLN A 160 -5.19 -6.85 -3.49
CA GLN A 160 -6.07 -5.93 -4.22
C GLN A 160 -6.82 -5.00 -3.27
N ALA A 161 -7.37 -5.54 -2.17
CA ALA A 161 -8.01 -4.74 -1.13
C ALA A 161 -7.04 -3.74 -0.49
N THR A 162 -5.76 -4.11 -0.30
CA THR A 162 -4.72 -3.18 0.15
C THR A 162 -4.48 -2.05 -0.85
N THR A 163 -4.47 -2.35 -2.14
CA THR A 163 -4.34 -1.33 -3.19
C THR A 163 -5.49 -0.33 -3.16
N ILE A 164 -6.73 -0.82 -2.98
CA ILE A 164 -7.92 0.04 -2.84
C ILE A 164 -7.80 0.92 -1.60
N MET A 165 -7.49 0.33 -0.44
CA MET A 165 -7.31 1.06 0.83
C MET A 165 -6.24 2.16 0.73
N LEU A 166 -5.11 1.88 0.07
CA LEU A 166 -4.06 2.88 -0.14
C LEU A 166 -4.53 4.03 -1.04
N ARG A 167 -5.29 3.73 -2.10
CA ARG A 167 -5.92 4.74 -2.95
C ARG A 167 -6.88 5.62 -2.14
N ASP A 168 -7.75 5.01 -1.35
CA ASP A 168 -8.76 5.71 -0.56
C ASP A 168 -8.12 6.55 0.55
N SER A 169 -7.05 6.03 1.18
CA SER A 169 -6.30 6.76 2.21
C SER A 169 -5.69 8.09 1.72
N THR A 170 -5.51 8.26 0.40
CA THR A 170 -4.99 9.51 -0.16
C THR A 170 -5.91 10.70 0.10
N THR A 171 -7.21 10.51 0.16
CA THR A 171 -8.18 11.55 0.53
C THR A 171 -7.91 12.06 1.94
N PHE A 172 -7.73 11.15 2.88
CA PHE A 172 -7.50 11.47 4.30
C PHE A 172 -6.12 12.06 4.54
N THR A 173 -5.08 11.54 3.90
CA THR A 173 -3.74 12.12 3.99
C THR A 173 -3.69 13.54 3.42
N LYS A 174 -4.40 13.81 2.31
CA LYS A 174 -4.48 15.15 1.73
C LYS A 174 -5.17 16.14 2.67
N CYS A 175 -6.35 15.79 3.20
CA CYS A 175 -7.07 16.70 4.10
C CYS A 175 -6.32 16.96 5.42
N LEU A 176 -5.65 15.95 5.98
CA LEU A 176 -4.82 16.13 7.18
C LEU A 176 -3.60 17.01 6.91
N ARG A 177 -2.93 16.86 5.76
CA ARG A 177 -1.82 17.73 5.37
C ARG A 177 -2.23 19.18 5.24
N SER A 178 -3.43 19.44 4.73
CA SER A 178 -3.97 20.79 4.64
C SER A 178 -4.32 21.38 6.01
N ALA A 179 -4.77 20.53 6.95
CA ALA A 179 -5.24 20.96 8.26
C ALA A 179 -4.10 21.10 9.29
N ILE A 180 -3.06 20.25 9.24
CA ILE A 180 -1.99 20.19 10.24
C ILE A 180 -0.81 21.07 9.82
N LYS A 181 -0.38 21.98 10.70
CA LYS A 181 0.71 22.94 10.46
C LYS A 181 1.99 22.61 11.21
N VAL A 182 1.97 21.63 12.10
CA VAL A 182 3.12 21.22 12.93
C VAL A 182 3.83 20.01 12.35
N LYS A 183 5.09 19.81 12.76
CA LYS A 183 5.88 18.65 12.36
C LYS A 183 5.33 17.38 13.05
N LEU A 184 5.07 16.36 12.26
CA LEU A 184 4.73 15.01 12.75
C LEU A 184 5.59 13.96 12.04
N ASN A 185 5.92 12.91 12.77
CA ASN A 185 6.58 11.75 12.20
C ASN A 185 5.57 10.81 11.50
N ALA A 186 6.08 9.78 10.82
CA ALA A 186 5.25 8.88 10.03
C ALA A 186 4.22 8.08 10.86
N ASN A 187 4.52 7.74 12.11
CA ASN A 187 3.58 7.05 12.98
C ASN A 187 2.51 7.99 13.53
N GLN A 188 2.88 9.20 13.90
CA GLN A 188 1.95 10.23 14.35
C GLN A 188 0.95 10.58 13.25
N PHE A 189 1.45 10.89 12.07
CA PHE A 189 0.61 11.18 10.92
C PHE A 189 -0.22 9.98 10.47
N GLY A 190 0.34 8.77 10.54
CA GLY A 190 -0.35 7.53 10.24
C GLY A 190 -1.52 7.23 11.18
N ALA A 191 -1.32 7.42 12.49
CA ALA A 191 -2.38 7.26 13.48
C ALA A 191 -3.54 8.24 13.22
N LEU A 192 -3.24 9.50 12.91
CA LEU A 192 -4.26 10.48 12.52
C LEU A 192 -4.95 10.11 11.20
N THR A 193 -4.22 9.49 10.26
CA THR A 193 -4.82 9.01 9.01
C THR A 193 -5.79 7.87 9.28
N SER A 194 -5.45 6.89 10.17
CA SER A 194 -6.39 5.85 10.59
C SER A 194 -7.64 6.43 11.25
N TRP A 195 -7.46 7.41 12.13
CA TRP A 195 -8.58 8.09 12.76
C TRP A 195 -9.45 8.85 11.75
N ALA A 196 -8.86 9.64 10.85
CA ALA A 196 -9.60 10.36 9.81
C ALA A 196 -10.30 9.41 8.82
N TYR A 197 -9.71 8.26 8.52
CA TYR A 197 -10.31 7.20 7.72
C TYR A 197 -11.64 6.71 8.32
N ASN A 198 -11.73 6.70 9.65
CA ASN A 198 -12.93 6.28 10.38
C ASN A 198 -13.95 7.43 10.57
N VAL A 199 -13.50 8.64 10.90
CA VAL A 199 -14.42 9.73 11.29
C VAL A 199 -14.72 10.72 10.15
N GLY A 200 -13.96 10.62 9.04
CA GLY A 200 -14.08 11.52 7.89
C GLY A 200 -13.28 12.83 8.04
N CYS A 201 -12.92 13.41 6.90
CA CYS A 201 -12.12 14.64 6.82
C CYS A 201 -12.78 15.86 7.49
N GLY A 202 -14.10 15.99 7.38
CA GLY A 202 -14.83 17.12 7.97
C GLY A 202 -14.71 17.13 9.50
N ASN A 203 -14.98 15.98 10.13
CA ASN A 203 -14.85 15.83 11.57
C ASN A 203 -13.39 15.97 12.02
N ALA A 204 -12.45 15.38 11.29
CA ALA A 204 -11.04 15.46 11.63
C ALA A 204 -10.52 16.91 11.57
N GLY A 205 -10.77 17.63 10.47
CA GLY A 205 -10.26 18.99 10.28
C GLY A 205 -10.80 20.02 11.26
N GLY A 206 -12.05 19.89 11.71
CA GLY A 206 -12.68 20.78 12.70
C GLY A 206 -12.46 20.39 14.14
N SER A 207 -11.65 19.37 14.44
CA SER A 207 -11.49 18.82 15.79
C SER A 207 -10.59 19.67 16.69
N SER A 208 -10.86 19.58 18.00
CA SER A 208 -9.96 20.10 19.03
C SER A 208 -8.57 19.46 18.97
N LEU A 209 -8.46 18.21 18.51
CA LEU A 209 -7.18 17.53 18.31
C LEU A 209 -6.28 18.31 17.34
N ILE A 210 -6.79 18.63 16.15
CA ILE A 210 -6.02 19.37 15.14
C ILE A 210 -5.74 20.81 15.62
N SER A 211 -6.73 21.47 16.24
CA SER A 211 -6.55 22.83 16.78
C SER A 211 -5.44 22.89 17.82
N ARG A 212 -5.42 21.95 18.80
CA ARG A 212 -4.42 21.87 19.86
C ARG A 212 -3.02 21.54 19.31
N LEU A 213 -2.93 20.61 18.34
CA LEU A 213 -1.65 20.35 17.65
C LEU A 213 -1.11 21.63 17.00
N ASN A 214 -1.95 22.36 16.28
CA ASN A 214 -1.56 23.60 15.59
C ASN A 214 -1.24 24.76 16.56
N ALA A 215 -1.77 24.71 17.79
CA ALA A 215 -1.39 25.62 18.87
C ALA A 215 0.01 25.31 19.47
N GLY A 216 0.67 24.24 19.01
CA GLY A 216 2.01 23.86 19.45
C GLY A 216 2.04 23.06 20.75
N GLU A 217 0.89 22.52 21.20
CA GLU A 217 0.89 21.63 22.37
C GLU A 217 1.65 20.33 22.06
N ALA A 218 2.22 19.71 23.09
CA ALA A 218 2.98 18.46 22.96
C ALA A 218 2.17 17.37 22.24
N PRO A 219 2.57 16.89 21.05
CA PRO A 219 1.71 16.04 20.21
C PRO A 219 1.24 14.76 20.90
N ASN A 220 2.13 14.10 21.64
CA ASN A 220 1.78 12.86 22.37
C ASN A 220 0.73 13.09 23.48
N THR A 221 0.77 14.25 24.13
CA THR A 221 -0.24 14.65 25.12
C THR A 221 -1.58 14.90 24.45
N VAL A 222 -1.59 15.67 23.38
CA VAL A 222 -2.80 15.96 22.59
C VAL A 222 -3.46 14.67 22.11
N ALA A 223 -2.71 13.78 21.47
CA ALA A 223 -3.25 12.51 20.97
C ALA A 223 -3.84 11.64 22.09
N SER A 224 -3.15 11.56 23.25
CA SER A 224 -3.61 10.77 24.39
C SER A 224 -4.91 11.30 25.01
N GLN A 225 -5.16 12.60 24.93
CA GLN A 225 -6.35 13.25 25.50
C GLN A 225 -7.50 13.36 24.49
N GLU A 226 -7.21 13.53 23.22
CA GLU A 226 -8.24 13.85 22.23
C GLU A 226 -8.74 12.61 21.47
N LEU A 227 -7.88 11.67 21.05
CA LEU A 227 -8.31 10.48 20.32
C LEU A 227 -9.36 9.66 21.09
N PRO A 228 -9.22 9.41 22.44
CA PRO A 228 -10.22 8.63 23.16
C PRO A 228 -11.63 9.22 23.18
N LYS A 229 -11.79 10.53 22.94
CA LYS A 229 -13.11 11.18 22.88
C LYS A 229 -13.94 10.74 21.68
N TRP A 230 -13.31 10.17 20.63
CA TRP A 230 -13.91 9.71 19.38
C TRP A 230 -14.37 8.24 19.43
N ASN A 231 -14.88 7.79 20.57
CA ASN A 231 -15.30 6.41 20.81
C ASN A 231 -16.81 6.20 20.81
N LYS A 232 -17.58 7.19 20.30
CA LYS A 232 -19.05 7.16 20.32
C LYS A 232 -19.63 7.08 18.91
N ALA A 233 -20.75 6.37 18.77
CA ALA A 233 -21.62 6.44 17.61
C ALA A 233 -23.08 6.42 18.12
N GLY A 234 -23.97 7.23 17.51
CA GLY A 234 -25.35 7.39 17.96
C GLY A 234 -25.47 7.83 19.43
N GLY A 235 -24.48 8.56 19.98
CA GLY A 235 -24.43 8.99 21.37
C GLY A 235 -23.88 7.96 22.36
N ALA A 236 -23.80 6.68 21.99
CA ALA A 236 -23.31 5.60 22.85
C ALA A 236 -21.82 5.33 22.67
N VAL A 237 -21.12 4.97 23.76
CA VAL A 237 -19.73 4.49 23.71
C VAL A 237 -19.71 3.08 23.12
N LEU A 238 -18.88 2.86 22.11
CA LEU A 238 -18.69 1.56 21.47
C LEU A 238 -17.33 0.98 21.85
N ALA A 239 -17.32 -0.25 22.36
CA ALA A 239 -16.08 -0.95 22.77
C ALA A 239 -15.08 -1.09 21.60
N GLY A 240 -15.56 -1.34 20.38
CA GLY A 240 -14.73 -1.41 19.17
C GLY A 240 -14.03 -0.07 18.88
N LEU A 241 -14.73 1.05 18.99
CA LEU A 241 -14.15 2.37 18.81
C LEU A 241 -13.18 2.73 19.94
N THR A 242 -13.48 2.36 21.19
CA THR A 242 -12.56 2.54 22.32
C THR A 242 -11.24 1.81 22.07
N ARG A 243 -11.30 0.54 21.64
CA ARG A 243 -10.10 -0.24 21.27
C ARG A 243 -9.35 0.41 20.12
N ARG A 244 -10.03 0.86 19.07
CA ARG A 244 -9.42 1.55 17.92
C ARG A 244 -8.67 2.80 18.35
N ARG A 245 -9.29 3.67 19.14
CA ARG A 245 -8.64 4.90 19.66
C ARG A 245 -7.40 4.58 20.50
N ALA A 246 -7.46 3.54 21.34
CA ALA A 246 -6.30 3.11 22.12
C ALA A 246 -5.13 2.65 21.22
N ALA A 247 -5.41 1.87 20.18
CA ALA A 247 -4.41 1.42 19.22
C ALA A 247 -3.83 2.59 18.40
N GLU A 248 -4.64 3.57 18.02
CA GLU A 248 -4.19 4.79 17.36
C GLU A 248 -3.30 5.65 18.27
N VAL A 249 -3.61 5.77 19.56
CA VAL A 249 -2.74 6.43 20.54
C VAL A 249 -1.42 5.69 20.67
N THR A 250 -1.44 4.37 20.70
CA THR A 250 -0.22 3.54 20.77
C THR A 250 0.68 3.77 19.55
N LEU A 251 0.12 3.71 18.34
CA LEU A 251 0.87 3.99 17.11
C LEU A 251 1.42 5.43 17.12
N PHE A 252 0.60 6.41 17.50
CA PHE A 252 1.00 7.82 17.57
C PHE A 252 2.22 8.04 18.47
N LYS A 253 2.28 7.36 19.62
CA LYS A 253 3.38 7.46 20.60
C LYS A 253 4.59 6.60 20.24
N THR A 254 4.48 5.70 19.27
CA THR A 254 5.60 4.86 18.85
C THR A 254 6.61 5.69 18.06
N ALA A 255 7.83 5.76 18.58
CA ALA A 255 8.91 6.56 17.98
C ALA A 255 9.30 6.05 16.60
N THR A 256 9.61 6.98 15.70
CA THR A 256 10.23 6.72 14.40
C THR A 256 11.01 7.97 13.96
N SER A 257 12.13 7.76 13.27
CA SER A 257 12.92 8.84 12.68
C SER A 257 12.37 9.34 11.34
N THR A 258 11.42 8.62 10.75
CA THR A 258 10.80 9.01 9.47
C THR A 258 9.83 10.16 9.69
N GLY A 259 10.10 11.31 9.08
CA GLY A 259 9.18 12.45 9.03
C GLY A 259 8.01 12.19 8.10
N ALA A 260 6.89 12.87 8.33
CA ALA A 260 5.71 12.80 7.46
C ALA A 260 5.22 14.16 7.01
N ILE A 261 5.20 15.17 7.88
CA ILE A 261 4.77 16.55 7.60
C ILE A 261 5.56 17.54 8.45
N PRO A 262 5.76 18.81 7.97
CA PRO A 262 5.55 19.23 6.59
C PRO A 262 6.52 18.54 5.64
N CYS A 263 6.21 18.52 4.37
CA CYS A 263 7.03 17.91 3.34
C CYS A 263 7.65 18.98 2.45
#